data_2888784cbd930307919fe39571fa6620
#
_entry.id   2888784cbd930307919fe39571fa6620
#
_cell.length_a   1.000
_cell.length_b   1.000
_cell.length_c   1.000
_cell.angle_alpha   90.00
_cell.angle_beta   90.00
_cell.angle_gamma   90.00
#
_symmetry.space_group_name_H-M   'P 1'
#
loop_
_entity.id
_entity.type
_entity.pdbx_description
1 polymer ?
#
loop_
_entity_poly.entity_id
_entity_poly.type
_entity_poly.pdbx_seq_one_letter_code
_entity_poly.pdbx_strand_id
1 'polypeptide(L)'
;HLRGLEYEKIMDFQYRLVVNENDPLATKKLNGYEDLEPYIELIHGDSRLPNGEYLDIKETPENQNVHRRIHVYERGNQFMLLKDIPGTYMWVSPIPEELLRRNGLAQRKIEWQQRRMKDVMVYPGRKFLSEDEREFIRQLKKEAIEVSK
;
A
#
# COMPACT_ATOMS: atom_id res chain seq x y z
N HIS A 1 -5.09 -1.02 24.45
CA HIS A 1 -6.52 -1.34 24.26
C HIS A 1 -7.33 -0.07 24.40
N LEU A 2 -7.85 0.45 23.30
CA LEU A 2 -8.83 1.54 23.32
C LEU A 2 -10.15 0.94 23.84
N ARG A 3 -10.52 1.31 25.06
CA ARG A 3 -11.74 0.81 25.72
C ARG A 3 -12.98 1.14 24.85
N GLY A 4 -13.78 0.11 24.55
CA GLY A 4 -15.04 0.28 23.81
C GLY A 4 -14.94 0.21 22.29
N LEU A 5 -13.75 -0.06 21.73
CA LEU A 5 -13.59 -0.35 20.31
C LEU A 5 -13.44 -1.84 20.07
N GLU A 6 -14.05 -2.30 18.99
CA GLU A 6 -13.83 -3.61 18.41
C GLU A 6 -12.96 -3.47 17.16
N TYR A 7 -12.24 -4.52 16.81
CA TYR A 7 -11.47 -4.57 15.57
C TYR A 7 -11.71 -5.88 14.85
N GLU A 8 -11.74 -5.80 13.56
CA GLU A 8 -11.97 -6.94 12.70
C GLU A 8 -10.96 -6.93 11.55
N LYS A 9 -10.34 -8.08 11.28
CA LYS A 9 -9.41 -8.23 10.17
C LYS A 9 -10.18 -8.15 8.86
N ILE A 10 -9.70 -7.32 7.93
CA ILE A 10 -10.23 -7.19 6.58
C ILE A 10 -9.46 -8.09 5.63
N MET A 11 -8.13 -7.97 5.58
CA MET A 11 -7.30 -8.84 4.75
C MET A 11 -5.88 -8.98 5.29
N ASP A 12 -5.23 -10.08 4.91
CA ASP A 12 -3.77 -10.23 4.98
C ASP A 12 -3.21 -10.02 3.58
N PHE A 13 -2.09 -9.31 3.47
CA PHE A 13 -1.47 -9.04 2.18
C PHE A 13 0.05 -8.96 2.25
N GLN A 14 0.69 -9.08 1.10
CA GLN A 14 2.06 -8.64 0.86
C GLN A 14 2.04 -7.34 0.08
N TYR A 15 2.97 -6.44 0.36
CA TYR A 15 3.12 -5.24 -0.45
C TYR A 15 3.33 -5.60 -1.93
N ARG A 16 2.71 -4.81 -2.78
CA ARG A 16 2.89 -4.84 -4.22
C ARG A 16 3.77 -3.66 -4.63
N LEU A 17 4.65 -3.90 -5.57
CA LEU A 17 5.37 -2.85 -6.27
C LEU A 17 4.43 -2.26 -7.32
N VAL A 18 4.13 -0.97 -7.22
CA VAL A 18 3.30 -0.25 -8.20
C VAL A 18 4.17 0.75 -8.94
N VAL A 19 4.03 0.76 -10.25
CA VAL A 19 4.82 1.55 -11.20
C VAL A 19 3.96 1.99 -12.38
N ASN A 20 4.45 2.90 -13.21
CA ASN A 20 3.87 3.14 -14.53
C ASN A 20 3.94 1.85 -15.36
N GLU A 21 2.85 1.50 -16.06
CA GLU A 21 2.78 0.26 -16.86
C GLU A 21 3.81 0.21 -18.01
N ASN A 22 4.27 1.38 -18.48
CA ASN A 22 5.28 1.50 -19.52
C ASN A 22 6.71 1.66 -18.98
N ASP A 23 6.90 1.71 -17.64
CA ASP A 23 8.22 1.79 -17.04
C ASP A 23 8.93 0.43 -17.13
N PRO A 24 10.26 0.40 -17.37
CA PRO A 24 11.05 -0.85 -17.34
C PRO A 24 10.85 -1.66 -16.06
N LEU A 25 10.59 -1.03 -14.91
CA LEU A 25 10.27 -1.70 -13.66
C LEU A 25 9.01 -2.57 -13.72
N ALA A 26 8.10 -2.31 -14.66
CA ALA A 26 6.89 -3.13 -14.82
C ALA A 26 7.22 -4.59 -15.18
N THR A 27 8.34 -4.83 -15.85
CA THR A 27 8.71 -6.16 -16.35
C THR A 27 10.12 -6.63 -15.96
N LYS A 28 11.02 -5.70 -15.59
CA LYS A 28 12.40 -6.01 -15.19
C LYS A 28 12.43 -7.05 -14.07
N LYS A 29 13.29 -8.04 -14.17
CA LYS A 29 13.56 -8.96 -13.06
C LYS A 29 14.25 -8.19 -11.94
N LEU A 30 13.71 -8.31 -10.73
CA LEU A 30 14.27 -7.72 -9.51
C LEU A 30 14.70 -8.83 -8.58
N ASN A 31 15.96 -8.80 -8.13
CA ASN A 31 16.56 -9.82 -7.27
C ASN A 31 16.68 -9.34 -5.81
N GLY A 32 16.67 -8.03 -5.58
CA GLY A 32 16.75 -7.41 -4.26
C GLY A 32 16.43 -5.92 -4.31
N TYR A 33 16.57 -5.25 -3.17
CA TYR A 33 16.38 -3.79 -3.05
C TYR A 33 17.44 -2.99 -3.83
N GLU A 34 18.62 -3.54 -4.02
CA GLU A 34 19.71 -2.95 -4.81
C GLU A 34 19.30 -2.66 -6.26
N ASP A 35 18.42 -3.47 -6.83
CA ASP A 35 17.86 -3.25 -8.16
C ASP A 35 16.96 -2.01 -8.25
N LEU A 36 16.48 -1.52 -7.11
CA LEU A 36 15.64 -0.32 -7.00
C LEU A 36 16.44 0.96 -6.70
N GLU A 37 17.72 0.86 -6.38
CA GLU A 37 18.57 2.00 -6.03
C GLU A 37 18.57 3.14 -7.08
N PRO A 38 18.56 2.87 -8.40
CA PRO A 38 18.49 3.92 -9.41
C PRO A 38 17.15 4.66 -9.49
N TYR A 39 16.10 4.12 -8.85
CA TYR A 39 14.73 4.59 -8.95
C TYR A 39 14.33 5.44 -7.73
N ILE A 40 13.18 6.10 -7.82
CA ILE A 40 12.67 7.00 -6.77
C ILE A 40 11.46 6.37 -6.10
N GLU A 41 11.54 6.15 -4.80
CA GLU A 41 10.41 5.66 -4.01
C GLU A 41 9.44 6.79 -3.64
N LEU A 42 8.15 6.63 -3.95
CA LEU A 42 7.09 7.50 -3.45
C LEU A 42 6.58 6.96 -2.12
N ILE A 43 6.69 7.75 -1.07
CA ILE A 43 6.27 7.39 0.29
C ILE A 43 5.13 8.30 0.74
N HIS A 44 4.13 7.74 1.40
CA HIS A 44 3.09 8.54 2.05
C HIS A 44 3.65 9.22 3.30
N GLY A 45 3.46 10.54 3.41
CA GLY A 45 4.10 11.36 4.43
C GLY A 45 3.48 11.30 5.85
N ASP A 46 2.29 10.70 6.02
CA ASP A 46 1.54 10.72 7.30
C ASP A 46 1.90 9.60 8.27
N SER A 47 3.06 8.99 8.13
CA SER A 47 3.48 7.85 8.95
C SER A 47 4.06 8.27 10.32
N ARG A 48 3.44 9.22 11.01
CA ARG A 48 3.87 9.60 12.38
C ARG A 48 3.12 8.82 13.45
N LEU A 49 3.87 8.18 14.35
CA LEU A 49 3.31 7.67 15.59
C LEU A 49 3.02 8.82 16.56
N PRO A 50 2.07 8.62 17.52
CA PRO A 50 1.76 9.61 18.56
C PRO A 50 2.96 10.04 19.42
N ASN A 51 4.03 9.24 19.49
CA ASN A 51 5.28 9.54 20.19
C ASN A 51 6.27 10.40 19.36
N GLY A 52 5.89 10.80 18.13
CA GLY A 52 6.74 11.60 17.24
C GLY A 52 7.72 10.80 16.40
N GLU A 53 7.80 9.48 16.57
CA GLU A 53 8.56 8.60 15.70
C GLU A 53 7.84 8.40 14.37
N TYR A 54 8.60 8.31 13.28
CA TYR A 54 8.04 7.93 12.00
C TYR A 54 7.81 6.43 11.98
N LEU A 55 6.56 6.02 11.79
CA LEU A 55 6.28 4.66 11.32
C LEU A 55 6.71 4.56 9.87
N ASP A 56 7.98 4.40 9.64
CA ASP A 56 8.39 3.88 8.35
C ASP A 56 8.09 2.38 8.33
N ILE A 57 6.79 2.09 8.19
CA ILE A 57 6.26 0.72 8.13
C ILE A 57 6.92 -0.08 7.01
N LYS A 58 7.56 0.62 6.10
CA LYS A 58 8.21 0.07 4.91
C LYS A 58 9.73 0.03 5.04
N GLU A 59 10.32 0.71 6.03
CA GLU A 59 11.74 0.57 6.30
C GLU A 59 12.03 -0.81 6.89
N THR A 60 12.86 -1.53 6.18
CA THR A 60 13.55 -2.72 6.67
C THR A 60 15.04 -2.41 6.66
N PRO A 61 15.87 -3.15 7.42
CA PRO A 61 17.33 -2.98 7.33
C PRO A 61 17.86 -3.05 5.90
N GLU A 62 17.18 -3.84 5.04
CA GLU A 62 17.57 -4.06 3.67
C GLU A 62 17.28 -2.85 2.76
N ASN A 63 16.25 -2.04 3.07
CA ASN A 63 15.87 -0.87 2.26
C ASN A 63 16.28 0.48 2.85
N GLN A 64 17.02 0.50 3.97
CA GLN A 64 17.53 1.74 4.57
C GLN A 64 18.48 2.50 3.63
N ASN A 65 19.06 1.82 2.64
CA ASN A 65 19.94 2.43 1.64
C ASN A 65 19.21 3.04 0.44
N VAL A 66 17.89 3.02 0.40
CA VAL A 66 17.13 3.73 -0.65
C VAL A 66 17.21 5.24 -0.39
N HIS A 67 18.12 5.90 -1.10
CA HIS A 67 18.44 7.31 -0.88
C HIS A 67 17.53 8.29 -1.63
N ARG A 68 16.73 7.81 -2.60
CA ARG A 68 15.88 8.65 -3.44
C ARG A 68 14.42 8.46 -3.09
N ARG A 69 13.88 9.41 -2.31
CA ARG A 69 12.49 9.36 -1.85
C ARG A 69 11.77 10.68 -2.07
N ILE A 70 10.51 10.60 -2.47
CA ILE A 70 9.58 11.72 -2.50
C ILE A 70 8.46 11.42 -1.50
N HIS A 71 8.31 12.28 -0.49
CA HIS A 71 7.23 12.18 0.48
C HIS A 71 5.98 12.88 -0.05
N VAL A 72 4.89 12.16 -0.19
CA VAL A 72 3.60 12.63 -0.72
C VAL A 72 2.55 12.52 0.35
N TYR A 73 1.93 13.62 0.72
CA TYR A 73 0.92 13.67 1.79
C TYR A 73 -0.49 13.36 1.27
N GLU A 74 -0.76 13.59 -0.02
CA GLU A 74 -2.02 13.30 -0.68
C GLU A 74 -1.94 12.01 -1.50
N ARG A 75 -2.73 11.00 -1.11
CA ARG A 75 -2.70 9.69 -1.80
C ARG A 75 -3.09 9.76 -3.27
N GLY A 76 -4.03 10.62 -3.63
CA GLY A 76 -4.42 10.82 -5.02
C GLY A 76 -3.26 11.28 -5.91
N ASN A 77 -2.38 12.11 -5.37
CA ASN A 77 -1.22 12.62 -6.10
C ASN A 77 -0.15 11.54 -6.34
N GLN A 78 -0.11 10.47 -5.54
CA GLN A 78 0.85 9.38 -5.76
C GLN A 78 0.64 8.70 -7.11
N PHE A 79 -0.60 8.49 -7.54
CA PHE A 79 -0.90 7.89 -8.84
C PHE A 79 -0.49 8.81 -10.01
N MET A 80 -0.71 10.11 -9.86
CA MET A 80 -0.27 11.08 -10.85
C MET A 80 1.25 11.12 -10.98
N LEU A 81 1.97 11.12 -9.86
CA LEU A 81 3.43 11.11 -9.86
C LEU A 81 3.99 9.84 -10.49
N LEU A 82 3.43 8.66 -10.18
CA LEU A 82 3.82 7.39 -10.82
C LEU A 82 3.59 7.43 -12.33
N LYS A 83 2.51 8.06 -12.76
CA LYS A 83 2.18 8.17 -14.19
C LYS A 83 3.12 9.12 -14.93
N ASP A 84 3.43 10.28 -14.31
CA ASP A 84 4.05 11.40 -14.99
C ASP A 84 5.58 11.46 -14.78
N ILE A 85 6.12 10.81 -13.75
CA ILE A 85 7.55 10.81 -13.45
C ILE A 85 8.16 9.44 -13.70
N PRO A 86 8.90 9.25 -14.80
CA PRO A 86 9.58 7.99 -15.08
C PRO A 86 10.56 7.59 -13.97
N GLY A 87 10.70 6.29 -13.75
CA GLY A 87 11.60 5.77 -12.74
C GLY A 87 11.12 5.95 -11.30
N THR A 88 9.81 6.18 -11.10
CA THR A 88 9.20 6.19 -9.77
C THR A 88 8.48 4.89 -9.48
N TYR A 89 8.45 4.51 -8.22
CA TYR A 89 7.71 3.35 -7.73
C TYR A 89 7.14 3.60 -6.34
N MET A 90 6.17 2.79 -5.92
CA MET A 90 5.69 2.75 -4.53
C MET A 90 5.38 1.32 -4.08
N TRP A 91 5.49 1.09 -2.77
CA TRP A 91 5.04 -0.11 -2.11
C TRP A 91 3.69 0.13 -1.45
N VAL A 92 2.67 -0.63 -1.84
CA VAL A 92 1.31 -0.50 -1.29
C VAL A 92 0.64 -1.86 -1.09
N SER A 93 -0.46 -1.87 -0.35
CA SER A 93 -1.41 -2.99 -0.37
C SER A 93 -1.93 -3.22 -1.79
N PRO A 94 -2.39 -4.44 -2.12
CA PRO A 94 -2.97 -4.71 -3.43
C PRO A 94 -4.05 -3.70 -3.81
N ILE A 95 -4.01 -3.25 -5.05
CA ILE A 95 -4.95 -2.28 -5.63
C ILE A 95 -5.83 -3.02 -6.66
N PRO A 96 -7.13 -2.71 -6.76
CA PRO A 96 -7.99 -3.26 -7.81
C PRO A 96 -7.42 -3.02 -9.21
N GLU A 97 -7.36 -4.08 -10.04
CA GLU A 97 -6.81 -4.02 -11.40
C GLU A 97 -7.46 -2.95 -12.27
N GLU A 98 -8.78 -2.77 -12.14
CA GLU A 98 -9.51 -1.74 -12.87
C GLU A 98 -9.02 -0.33 -12.54
N LEU A 99 -8.68 -0.07 -11.25
CA LEU A 99 -8.13 1.22 -10.83
C LEU A 99 -6.73 1.44 -11.38
N LEU A 100 -5.89 0.41 -11.38
CA LEU A 100 -4.56 0.47 -11.97
C LEU A 100 -4.64 0.77 -13.46
N ARG A 101 -5.44 0.02 -14.20
CA ARG A 101 -5.62 0.17 -15.64
C ARG A 101 -6.10 1.58 -16.02
N ARG A 102 -7.06 2.14 -15.28
CA ARG A 102 -7.56 3.52 -15.52
C ARG A 102 -6.47 4.59 -15.33
N ASN A 103 -5.48 4.30 -14.51
CA ASN A 103 -4.38 5.21 -14.22
C ASN A 103 -3.09 4.89 -15.00
N GLY A 104 -3.09 3.89 -15.90
CA GLY A 104 -1.89 3.49 -16.65
C GLY A 104 -0.79 2.94 -15.74
N LEU A 105 -1.17 2.23 -14.67
CA LEU A 105 -0.28 1.67 -13.67
C LEU A 105 -0.32 0.14 -13.70
N ALA A 106 0.78 -0.47 -13.31
CA ALA A 106 0.90 -1.91 -13.11
C ALA A 106 1.33 -2.20 -11.66
N GLN A 107 0.82 -3.30 -11.10
CA GLN A 107 1.28 -3.82 -9.81
C GLN A 107 1.95 -5.18 -9.97
N ARG A 108 2.97 -5.42 -9.16
CA ARG A 108 3.73 -6.66 -9.20
C ARG A 108 3.90 -7.24 -7.79
N LYS A 109 3.75 -8.54 -7.70
CA LYS A 109 4.21 -9.31 -6.55
C LYS A 109 5.71 -9.57 -6.72
N ILE A 110 6.51 -9.22 -5.73
CA ILE A 110 7.96 -9.40 -5.74
C ILE A 110 8.30 -10.54 -4.78
N GLU A 111 8.93 -11.59 -5.26
CA GLU A 111 9.15 -12.85 -4.52
C GLU A 111 10.00 -12.67 -3.26
N TRP A 112 11.04 -11.83 -3.32
CA TRP A 112 11.90 -11.58 -2.17
C TRP A 112 11.28 -10.64 -1.14
N GLN A 113 10.24 -9.85 -1.50
CA GLN A 113 9.49 -9.02 -0.56
C GLN A 113 8.42 -9.88 0.14
N GLN A 114 8.81 -10.51 1.25
CA GLN A 114 7.94 -11.46 1.96
C GLN A 114 7.18 -10.85 3.15
N ARG A 115 7.33 -9.56 3.41
CA ARG A 115 6.67 -8.92 4.54
C ARG A 115 5.16 -8.99 4.40
N ARG A 116 4.54 -9.67 5.35
CA ARG A 116 3.08 -9.78 5.44
C ARG A 116 2.53 -8.68 6.35
N MET A 117 1.48 -8.06 5.89
CA MET A 117 0.73 -7.03 6.59
C MET A 117 -0.73 -7.44 6.70
N LYS A 118 -1.46 -6.77 7.58
CA LYS A 118 -2.90 -6.95 7.70
C LYS A 118 -3.60 -5.61 7.81
N ASP A 119 -4.70 -5.46 7.09
CA ASP A 119 -5.63 -4.37 7.29
C ASP A 119 -6.68 -4.78 8.29
N VAL A 120 -6.95 -3.89 9.23
CA VAL A 120 -7.96 -4.08 10.25
C VAL A 120 -8.91 -2.89 10.23
N MET A 121 -10.18 -3.16 10.39
CA MET A 121 -11.20 -2.16 10.62
C MET A 121 -11.41 -2.01 12.13
N VAL A 122 -11.47 -0.77 12.59
CA VAL A 122 -11.72 -0.44 14.00
C VAL A 122 -13.05 0.32 14.07
N TYR A 123 -13.94 -0.07 14.95
CA TYR A 123 -15.27 0.52 15.09
C TYR A 123 -15.81 0.41 16.52
N PRO A 124 -16.75 1.28 16.92
CA PRO A 124 -17.45 1.15 18.19
C PRO A 124 -18.38 -0.06 18.14
N GLY A 125 -18.20 -1.06 18.91
CA GLY A 125 -18.87 -2.37 18.95
C GLY A 125 -20.11 -2.57 18.05
N ARG A 126 -20.31 -3.76 17.56
CA ARG A 126 -21.32 -4.11 16.53
C ARG A 126 -22.75 -3.67 16.83
N LYS A 127 -23.12 -3.55 18.11
CA LYS A 127 -24.44 -3.11 18.53
C LYS A 127 -24.76 -1.66 18.16
N PHE A 128 -23.72 -0.87 17.87
CA PHE A 128 -23.86 0.54 17.51
C PHE A 128 -23.84 0.78 16.00
N LEU A 129 -23.65 -0.27 15.20
CA LEU A 129 -23.62 -0.15 13.74
C LEU A 129 -25.05 -0.10 13.17
N SER A 130 -25.30 0.87 12.30
CA SER A 130 -26.48 0.95 11.46
C SER A 130 -26.51 -0.18 10.41
N GLU A 131 -27.63 -0.34 9.71
CA GLU A 131 -27.73 -1.29 8.59
C GLU A 131 -26.79 -0.93 7.44
N ASP A 132 -26.67 0.34 7.09
CA ASP A 132 -25.79 0.81 6.03
C ASP A 132 -24.31 0.56 6.35
N GLU A 133 -23.91 0.78 7.61
CA GLU A 133 -22.54 0.48 8.04
C GLU A 133 -22.23 -1.02 7.99
N ARG A 134 -23.20 -1.88 8.36
CA ARG A 134 -23.04 -3.33 8.24
C ARG A 134 -22.93 -3.78 6.79
N GLU A 135 -23.75 -3.18 5.92
CA GLU A 135 -23.68 -3.45 4.47
C GLU A 135 -22.34 -2.99 3.89
N PHE A 136 -21.87 -1.79 4.26
CA PHE A 136 -20.54 -1.31 3.88
C PHE A 136 -19.44 -2.29 4.29
N ILE A 137 -19.45 -2.77 5.53
CA ILE A 137 -18.48 -3.75 6.03
C ILE A 137 -18.52 -5.03 5.20
N ARG A 138 -19.71 -5.51 4.85
CA ARG A 138 -19.89 -6.70 4.03
C ARG A 138 -19.29 -6.53 2.65
N GLN A 139 -19.54 -5.40 2.00
CA GLN A 139 -18.97 -5.07 0.69
C GLN A 139 -17.46 -4.92 0.75
N LEU A 140 -16.94 -4.19 1.74
CA LEU A 140 -15.51 -4.02 1.94
C LEU A 140 -14.77 -5.37 2.04
N LYS A 141 -15.30 -6.31 2.80
CA LYS A 141 -14.71 -7.64 2.93
C LYS A 141 -14.76 -8.42 1.62
N LYS A 142 -15.85 -8.31 0.87
CA LYS A 142 -15.97 -8.96 -0.45
C LYS A 142 -14.90 -8.44 -1.40
N GLU A 143 -14.74 -7.13 -1.50
CA GLU A 143 -13.73 -6.50 -2.34
C GLU A 143 -12.30 -6.84 -1.87
N ALA A 144 -12.05 -6.88 -0.57
CA ALA A 144 -10.76 -7.25 -0.02
C ALA A 144 -10.33 -8.68 -0.43
N ILE A 145 -11.26 -9.62 -0.49
CA ILE A 145 -11.01 -11.00 -0.95
C ILE A 145 -10.63 -11.01 -2.45
N GLU A 146 -11.30 -10.22 -3.25
CA GLU A 146 -11.02 -10.14 -4.71
C GLU A 146 -9.63 -9.54 -4.97
N VAL A 147 -9.28 -8.47 -4.28
CA VAL A 147 -8.01 -7.76 -4.44
C VAL A 147 -6.81 -8.56 -3.90
N SER A 148 -7.03 -9.44 -2.92
CA SER A 148 -5.94 -10.22 -2.30
C SER A 148 -5.48 -11.43 -3.12
N LYS A 149 -6.23 -11.83 -4.13
CA LYS A 149 -5.87 -12.92 -5.05
C LYS A 149 -4.71 -12.54 -5.95
#